data_062d1f06ee7164d257a1fdb9325a0976
#
_entry.id   062d1f06ee7164d257a1fdb9325a0976
#
_cell.length_a   1.000
_cell.length_b   1.000
_cell.length_c   1.000
_cell.angle_alpha   90.00
_cell.angle_beta   90.00
_cell.angle_gamma   90.00
#
_symmetry.space_group_name_H-M   'P 1'
#
loop_
_entity.id
_entity.type
_entity.pdbx_description
1 polymer ?
#
loop_
_entity_poly.entity_id
_entity_poly.type
_entity_poly.pdbx_seq_one_letter_code
_entity_poly.pdbx_strand_id
1 'polypeptide(L)'
;MKTNGRYKGGDYFMSGNNLKMEILDLISSRQEGSYWDFKQEHHKNTANLLHDIICMANNPLCNQDGYIIYGVSDKTGQIIGIENDSSRRNQEHIISQLKSKSFAAGIRPIVRLITLHINEHEIDVLVIKNTMDTPYYLTSDFRDKERVVRANHIYTRVSDVNTDIDKSADKHIVEALWKKHFGLNLNPFDRLKLLLADKSNWETSEDQHYNKICPEFTLCLEDDDDNGLYPEFYAYNMTNSNVHYGMLYAKYYNTTLYSRQTVTLDGGRYITVVPNWDFIPYDEHHHNFDGFKYFIKDDISYIFNQYLLEDNGDAEYAYKCFNEVILLFNSINEEKCFVKYIEDNLELLEREIELDKHKYTYIEPQNPNAQKKIVRELKLGKALKSIYEQWVVQVDLMEY
;
A
#
# COMPACT_ATOMS: atom_id res chain seq x y z
N MET A 1 -24.49 -11.02 10.09
CA MET A 1 -23.05 -11.26 10.03
C MET A 1 -22.45 -10.17 9.13
N LYS A 2 -21.81 -9.16 9.73
CA LYS A 2 -21.09 -8.12 8.98
C LYS A 2 -19.77 -8.75 8.53
N THR A 3 -19.52 -8.79 7.24
CA THR A 3 -18.27 -9.22 6.66
C THR A 3 -17.17 -8.27 7.13
N ASN A 4 -16.31 -8.72 8.03
CA ASN A 4 -15.13 -8.00 8.46
C ASN A 4 -14.27 -7.69 7.24
N GLY A 5 -14.02 -6.39 7.04
CA GLY A 5 -13.13 -5.91 5.99
C GLY A 5 -11.72 -6.43 6.23
N ARG A 6 -11.32 -7.42 5.42
CA ARG A 6 -9.90 -7.72 5.24
C ARG A 6 -9.22 -6.47 4.71
N TYR A 7 -8.00 -6.27 5.16
CA TYR A 7 -7.08 -5.21 4.77
C TYR A 7 -7.25 -4.89 3.27
N LYS A 8 -7.84 -3.74 2.98
CA LYS A 8 -7.71 -3.14 1.66
C LYS A 8 -6.34 -2.48 1.63
N GLY A 9 -5.30 -3.27 1.43
CA GLY A 9 -4.04 -2.73 0.93
C GLY A 9 -4.41 -1.82 -0.22
N GLY A 10 -4.04 -0.56 -0.15
CA GLY A 10 -4.45 0.40 -1.15
C GLY A 10 -4.08 -0.12 -2.52
N ASP A 11 -5.03 -0.09 -3.46
CA ASP A 11 -4.88 -0.53 -4.85
C ASP A 11 -3.90 0.37 -5.60
N TYR A 12 -2.63 0.39 -5.16
CA TYR A 12 -1.60 1.18 -5.83
C TYR A 12 -0.95 0.33 -6.91
N PHE A 13 -1.33 0.65 -8.13
CA PHE A 13 -0.60 0.26 -9.31
C PHE A 13 0.60 1.21 -9.44
N MET A 14 1.69 0.73 -10.03
CA MET A 14 2.88 1.55 -10.28
C MET A 14 2.51 2.83 -11.04
N SER A 15 3.24 3.92 -10.82
CA SER A 15 3.07 5.15 -11.60
C SER A 15 3.35 4.87 -13.09
N GLY A 16 2.70 5.60 -13.98
CA GLY A 16 2.74 5.34 -15.42
C GLY A 16 4.17 5.29 -16.00
N ASN A 17 5.07 6.17 -15.54
CA ASN A 17 6.46 6.21 -16.02
C ASN A 17 7.27 4.99 -15.54
N ASN A 18 7.11 4.54 -14.30
CA ASN A 18 7.79 3.35 -13.79
C ASN A 18 7.29 2.09 -14.51
N LEU A 19 5.98 1.99 -14.71
CA LEU A 19 5.39 0.89 -15.46
C LEU A 19 5.90 0.85 -16.90
N LYS A 20 5.97 2.01 -17.58
CA LYS A 20 6.46 2.09 -18.96
C LYS A 20 7.90 1.57 -19.09
N MET A 21 8.78 1.94 -18.17
CA MET A 21 10.17 1.45 -18.13
C MET A 21 10.22 -0.05 -17.93
N GLU A 22 9.48 -0.58 -16.95
CA GLU A 22 9.39 -2.01 -16.71
C GLU A 22 8.89 -2.78 -17.94
N ILE A 23 7.80 -2.32 -18.55
CA ILE A 23 7.25 -2.98 -19.76
C ILE A 23 8.23 -2.95 -20.93
N LEU A 24 8.98 -1.87 -21.12
CA LEU A 24 10.03 -1.79 -22.14
C LEU A 24 11.14 -2.82 -21.88
N ASP A 25 11.56 -2.98 -20.64
CA ASP A 25 12.56 -3.99 -20.25
C ASP A 25 12.05 -5.42 -20.52
N LEU A 26 10.78 -5.70 -20.18
CA LEU A 26 10.15 -6.99 -20.47
C LEU A 26 10.07 -7.26 -21.98
N ILE A 27 9.65 -6.29 -22.79
CA ILE A 27 9.58 -6.43 -24.24
C ILE A 27 10.99 -6.64 -24.83
N SER A 28 12.01 -5.97 -24.29
CA SER A 28 13.39 -6.11 -24.75
C SER A 28 13.96 -7.51 -24.52
N SER A 29 13.43 -8.26 -23.55
CA SER A 29 13.82 -9.65 -23.27
C SER A 29 13.47 -10.60 -24.42
N ARG A 30 12.46 -10.23 -25.25
CA ARG A 30 11.90 -11.05 -26.35
C ARG A 30 11.43 -12.45 -25.93
N GLN A 31 11.12 -12.64 -24.70
CA GLN A 31 10.66 -13.90 -24.12
C GLN A 31 9.50 -13.61 -23.16
N GLU A 32 8.58 -14.54 -23.04
CA GLU A 32 7.57 -14.55 -21.99
C GLU A 32 8.18 -15.04 -20.69
N GLY A 33 7.56 -14.71 -19.57
CA GLY A 33 8.09 -15.10 -18.26
C GLY A 33 7.01 -15.51 -17.26
N SER A 34 7.43 -15.66 -16.03
CA SER A 34 6.57 -16.15 -14.98
C SER A 34 5.43 -15.18 -14.60
N TYR A 35 5.59 -13.89 -14.89
CA TYR A 35 4.60 -12.87 -14.52
C TYR A 35 4.21 -11.93 -15.69
N TRP A 36 4.66 -12.21 -16.91
CA TRP A 36 4.20 -11.50 -18.12
C TRP A 36 3.98 -12.43 -19.29
N ASP A 37 3.07 -12.00 -20.16
CA ASP A 37 2.62 -12.75 -21.34
C ASP A 37 2.36 -11.76 -22.49
N PHE A 38 2.83 -12.05 -23.71
CA PHE A 38 2.65 -11.21 -24.87
C PHE A 38 1.46 -11.66 -25.71
N LYS A 39 0.68 -10.71 -26.21
CA LYS A 39 -0.43 -10.97 -27.11
C LYS A 39 -0.46 -9.94 -28.23
N GLN A 40 -0.59 -10.39 -29.47
CA GLN A 40 -0.69 -9.48 -30.62
C GLN A 40 -1.97 -8.66 -30.59
N GLU A 41 -3.09 -9.25 -30.15
CA GLU A 41 -4.43 -8.66 -30.10
C GLU A 41 -5.11 -9.01 -28.78
N HIS A 42 -6.13 -8.27 -28.39
CA HIS A 42 -6.98 -8.65 -27.27
C HIS A 42 -7.67 -9.99 -27.54
N HIS A 43 -7.94 -10.73 -26.48
CA HIS A 43 -8.61 -12.03 -26.57
C HIS A 43 -9.98 -11.91 -27.25
N LYS A 44 -10.17 -12.63 -28.36
CA LYS A 44 -11.48 -12.73 -29.05
C LYS A 44 -12.49 -13.53 -28.24
N ASN A 45 -12.00 -14.41 -27.36
CA ASN A 45 -12.82 -15.29 -26.52
C ASN A 45 -12.71 -14.89 -25.05
N THR A 46 -13.84 -14.66 -24.41
CA THR A 46 -13.89 -14.20 -23.01
C THR A 46 -13.44 -15.28 -22.02
N ALA A 47 -13.65 -16.57 -22.34
CA ALA A 47 -13.18 -17.64 -21.47
C ALA A 47 -11.64 -17.75 -21.47
N ASN A 48 -10.99 -17.48 -22.59
CA ASN A 48 -9.53 -17.45 -22.66
C ASN A 48 -8.97 -16.26 -21.84
N LEU A 49 -9.56 -15.06 -21.97
CA LEU A 49 -9.17 -13.91 -21.17
C LEU A 49 -9.32 -14.22 -19.67
N LEU A 50 -10.46 -14.77 -19.25
CA LEU A 50 -10.71 -15.13 -17.87
C LEU A 50 -9.72 -16.18 -17.35
N HIS A 51 -9.41 -17.17 -18.17
CA HIS A 51 -8.44 -18.21 -17.86
C HIS A 51 -7.04 -17.62 -17.64
N ASP A 52 -6.56 -16.76 -18.55
CA ASP A 52 -5.24 -16.14 -18.44
C ASP A 52 -5.15 -15.21 -17.21
N ILE A 53 -6.21 -14.44 -16.93
CA ILE A 53 -6.27 -13.62 -15.71
C ILE A 53 -6.17 -14.49 -14.45
N ILE A 54 -6.90 -15.61 -14.39
CA ILE A 54 -6.84 -16.53 -13.23
C ILE A 54 -5.45 -17.14 -13.11
N CYS A 55 -4.85 -17.59 -14.22
CA CYS A 55 -3.51 -18.15 -14.21
C CYS A 55 -2.46 -17.15 -13.67
N MET A 56 -2.50 -15.92 -14.14
CA MET A 56 -1.60 -14.86 -13.68
C MET A 56 -1.82 -14.51 -12.21
N ALA A 57 -3.07 -14.38 -11.79
CA ALA A 57 -3.42 -14.07 -10.40
C ALA A 57 -3.02 -15.20 -9.43
N ASN A 58 -3.04 -16.45 -9.89
CA ASN A 58 -2.64 -17.63 -9.14
C ASN A 58 -1.18 -18.00 -9.41
N ASN A 59 -0.27 -17.07 -9.22
CA ASN A 59 1.16 -17.34 -9.33
C ASN A 59 1.76 -17.53 -7.93
N PRO A 60 2.13 -18.75 -7.51
CA PRO A 60 2.65 -18.99 -6.17
C PRO A 60 4.12 -18.63 -6.00
N LEU A 61 4.86 -18.51 -7.12
CA LEU A 61 6.33 -18.37 -7.13
C LEU A 61 6.78 -16.93 -7.36
N CYS A 62 5.86 -16.04 -7.76
CA CYS A 62 6.17 -14.66 -8.05
C CYS A 62 5.56 -13.71 -7.02
N ASN A 63 6.33 -12.72 -6.59
CA ASN A 63 5.89 -11.65 -5.68
C ASN A 63 5.56 -10.34 -6.42
N GLN A 64 5.63 -10.36 -7.77
CA GLN A 64 5.35 -9.21 -8.63
C GLN A 64 3.94 -9.27 -9.19
N ASP A 65 3.39 -8.13 -9.62
CA ASP A 65 2.14 -8.08 -10.35
C ASP A 65 2.28 -8.82 -11.69
N GLY A 66 1.20 -9.41 -12.18
CA GLY A 66 1.18 -10.09 -13.46
C GLY A 66 0.81 -9.14 -14.59
N TYR A 67 1.37 -9.32 -15.79
CA TYR A 67 1.10 -8.49 -16.97
C TYR A 67 0.64 -9.33 -18.16
N ILE A 68 -0.48 -8.95 -18.80
CA ILE A 68 -0.80 -9.37 -20.15
C ILE A 68 -0.62 -8.14 -21.05
N ILE A 69 0.36 -8.21 -21.97
CA ILE A 69 0.80 -7.08 -22.78
C ILE A 69 0.28 -7.29 -24.19
N TYR A 70 -0.68 -6.48 -24.59
CA TYR A 70 -1.30 -6.51 -25.90
C TYR A 70 -0.60 -5.56 -26.88
N GLY A 71 -0.53 -5.97 -28.14
CA GLY A 71 0.17 -5.22 -29.21
C GLY A 71 1.63 -5.61 -29.37
N VAL A 72 2.03 -6.74 -28.78
CA VAL A 72 3.39 -7.29 -28.89
C VAL A 72 3.32 -8.71 -29.44
N SER A 73 4.19 -9.03 -30.38
CA SER A 73 4.27 -10.38 -30.96
C SER A 73 4.85 -11.37 -29.94
N ASP A 74 4.09 -12.42 -29.64
CA ASP A 74 4.51 -13.54 -28.81
C ASP A 74 5.74 -14.29 -29.33
N LYS A 75 5.95 -14.27 -30.67
CA LYS A 75 7.05 -14.99 -31.32
C LYS A 75 8.35 -14.20 -31.42
N THR A 76 8.25 -12.89 -31.59
CA THR A 76 9.42 -12.04 -31.92
C THR A 76 9.71 -10.96 -30.89
N GLY A 77 8.77 -10.69 -29.98
CA GLY A 77 8.84 -9.56 -29.05
C GLY A 77 8.76 -8.19 -29.74
N GLN A 78 8.33 -8.15 -31.03
CA GLN A 78 8.18 -6.89 -31.74
C GLN A 78 6.88 -6.19 -31.36
N ILE A 79 6.94 -4.89 -31.18
CA ILE A 79 5.76 -4.05 -31.00
C ILE A 79 5.04 -3.93 -32.35
N ILE A 80 3.77 -4.31 -32.38
CA ILE A 80 2.89 -4.29 -33.54
C ILE A 80 1.86 -3.18 -33.40
N GLY A 81 1.47 -2.88 -32.13
CA GLY A 81 0.37 -1.97 -31.80
C GLY A 81 -0.99 -2.64 -31.81
N ILE A 82 -1.96 -1.95 -31.20
CA ILE A 82 -3.37 -2.41 -31.08
C ILE A 82 -4.36 -1.41 -31.69
N GLU A 83 -3.89 -0.41 -32.41
CA GLU A 83 -4.72 0.68 -32.96
C GLU A 83 -5.86 0.15 -33.85
N ASN A 84 -5.64 -0.97 -34.53
CA ASN A 84 -6.60 -1.60 -35.41
C ASN A 84 -7.24 -2.86 -34.85
N ASP A 85 -7.04 -3.16 -33.58
CA ASP A 85 -7.60 -4.36 -32.94
C ASP A 85 -9.11 -4.23 -32.70
N SER A 86 -9.90 -4.92 -33.52
CA SER A 86 -11.37 -4.96 -33.41
C SER A 86 -11.87 -5.65 -32.13
N SER A 87 -11.00 -6.37 -31.43
CA SER A 87 -11.29 -7.08 -30.17
C SER A 87 -10.90 -6.30 -28.94
N ARG A 88 -10.34 -5.09 -29.13
CA ARG A 88 -9.86 -4.22 -28.03
C ARG A 88 -10.97 -3.97 -27.01
N ARG A 89 -10.65 -4.20 -25.74
CA ARG A 89 -11.55 -3.96 -24.59
C ARG A 89 -11.04 -2.81 -23.75
N ASN A 90 -11.97 -2.09 -23.16
CA ASN A 90 -11.64 -1.08 -22.16
C ASN A 90 -11.69 -1.66 -20.74
N GLN A 91 -11.20 -0.89 -19.76
CA GLN A 91 -11.18 -1.23 -18.32
C GLN A 91 -12.56 -1.67 -17.81
N GLU A 92 -13.61 -0.92 -18.17
CA GLU A 92 -14.97 -1.18 -17.68
C GLU A 92 -15.49 -2.54 -18.16
N HIS A 93 -15.26 -2.90 -19.41
CA HIS A 93 -15.63 -4.21 -19.95
C HIS A 93 -14.96 -5.36 -19.19
N ILE A 94 -13.66 -5.26 -18.91
CA ILE A 94 -12.92 -6.30 -18.20
C ILE A 94 -13.44 -6.44 -16.74
N ILE A 95 -13.60 -5.33 -16.04
CA ILE A 95 -14.13 -5.35 -14.67
C ILE A 95 -15.56 -5.91 -14.63
N SER A 96 -16.43 -5.50 -15.55
CA SER A 96 -17.81 -5.98 -15.62
C SER A 96 -17.85 -7.50 -15.89
N GLN A 97 -16.99 -7.99 -16.78
CA GLN A 97 -16.85 -9.42 -17.02
C GLN A 97 -16.44 -10.17 -15.75
N LEU A 98 -15.40 -9.74 -15.03
CA LEU A 98 -14.99 -10.37 -13.78
C LEU A 98 -16.09 -10.32 -12.71
N LYS A 99 -16.79 -9.19 -12.57
CA LYS A 99 -17.93 -9.04 -11.64
C LYS A 99 -19.06 -10.02 -11.91
N SER A 100 -19.29 -10.38 -13.17
CA SER A 100 -20.37 -11.30 -13.56
C SER A 100 -20.06 -12.77 -13.31
N LYS A 101 -18.84 -13.14 -12.90
CA LYS A 101 -18.43 -14.53 -12.68
C LYS A 101 -18.55 -14.94 -11.22
N SER A 102 -18.90 -16.21 -11.02
CA SER A 102 -19.08 -16.81 -9.70
C SER A 102 -17.75 -17.23 -9.09
N PHE A 103 -16.93 -16.27 -8.70
CA PHE A 103 -15.70 -16.57 -7.97
C PHE A 103 -15.98 -17.09 -6.57
N ALA A 104 -15.12 -17.98 -6.06
CA ALA A 104 -15.19 -18.49 -4.70
C ALA A 104 -15.12 -17.35 -3.68
N ALA A 105 -15.94 -17.42 -2.63
CA ALA A 105 -16.10 -16.40 -1.60
C ALA A 105 -16.45 -14.97 -2.13
N GLY A 106 -16.80 -14.83 -3.42
CA GLY A 106 -17.02 -13.54 -4.07
C GLY A 106 -15.74 -12.71 -4.28
N ILE A 107 -14.57 -13.31 -4.03
CA ILE A 107 -13.26 -12.64 -4.17
C ILE A 107 -12.73 -12.90 -5.58
N ARG A 108 -12.37 -11.85 -6.30
CA ARG A 108 -11.91 -11.91 -7.69
C ARG A 108 -10.58 -11.20 -7.86
N PRO A 109 -9.79 -11.54 -8.90
CA PRO A 109 -8.55 -10.83 -9.22
C PRO A 109 -8.78 -9.31 -9.38
N ILE A 110 -7.86 -8.54 -8.87
CA ILE A 110 -7.81 -7.08 -9.05
C ILE A 110 -7.02 -6.81 -10.31
N VAL A 111 -7.61 -6.06 -11.24
CA VAL A 111 -6.99 -5.79 -12.55
C VAL A 111 -7.10 -4.31 -12.92
N ARG A 112 -6.10 -3.81 -13.65
CA ARG A 112 -6.10 -2.47 -14.25
C ARG A 112 -5.57 -2.55 -15.68
N LEU A 113 -6.28 -1.95 -16.63
CA LEU A 113 -5.84 -1.81 -18.02
C LEU A 113 -5.24 -0.42 -18.21
N ILE A 114 -4.02 -0.36 -18.73
CA ILE A 114 -3.27 0.88 -18.95
C ILE A 114 -2.80 0.88 -20.41
N THR A 115 -3.09 1.96 -21.15
CA THR A 115 -2.57 2.16 -22.50
C THR A 115 -1.25 2.93 -22.41
N LEU A 116 -0.22 2.40 -23.05
CA LEU A 116 1.08 3.03 -23.19
C LEU A 116 1.37 3.35 -24.66
N HIS A 117 1.96 4.52 -24.89
CA HIS A 117 2.43 4.92 -26.22
C HIS A 117 3.95 4.66 -26.32
N ILE A 118 4.34 3.76 -27.25
CA ILE A 118 5.73 3.36 -27.46
C ILE A 118 6.02 3.34 -28.96
N ASN A 119 6.99 4.14 -29.45
CA ASN A 119 7.45 4.17 -30.84
C ASN A 119 6.30 4.29 -31.86
N GLU A 120 5.43 5.26 -31.70
CA GLU A 120 4.25 5.52 -32.56
C GLU A 120 3.14 4.46 -32.50
N HIS A 121 3.28 3.46 -31.65
CA HIS A 121 2.27 2.43 -31.41
C HIS A 121 1.61 2.58 -30.05
N GLU A 122 0.34 2.17 -29.99
CA GLU A 122 -0.37 1.94 -28.72
C GLU A 122 -0.24 0.48 -28.33
N ILE A 123 0.08 0.23 -27.08
CA ILE A 123 -0.02 -1.10 -26.46
C ILE A 123 -0.91 -1.01 -25.21
N ASP A 124 -1.70 -2.03 -24.94
CA ASP A 124 -2.47 -2.12 -23.72
C ASP A 124 -1.81 -3.11 -22.77
N VAL A 125 -1.63 -2.71 -21.53
CA VAL A 125 -1.09 -3.54 -20.45
C VAL A 125 -2.19 -3.83 -19.44
N LEU A 126 -2.62 -5.08 -19.37
CA LEU A 126 -3.52 -5.54 -18.31
C LEU A 126 -2.67 -5.96 -17.11
N VAL A 127 -2.64 -5.11 -16.11
CA VAL A 127 -1.96 -5.37 -14.84
C VAL A 127 -2.88 -6.20 -13.96
N ILE A 128 -2.40 -7.35 -13.48
CA ILE A 128 -3.10 -8.26 -12.57
C ILE A 128 -2.37 -8.23 -11.24
N LYS A 129 -3.04 -7.71 -10.23
CA LYS A 129 -2.45 -7.47 -8.91
C LYS A 129 -2.06 -8.78 -8.23
N ASN A 130 -0.82 -8.83 -7.75
CA ASN A 130 -0.38 -9.91 -6.88
C ASN A 130 -0.97 -9.71 -5.48
N THR A 131 -1.81 -10.66 -5.03
CA THR A 131 -2.47 -10.58 -3.73
C THR A 131 -2.33 -11.91 -2.99
N MET A 132 -2.69 -11.88 -1.72
CA MET A 132 -2.75 -13.09 -0.88
C MET A 132 -4.10 -13.82 -0.96
N ASP A 133 -5.06 -13.31 -1.72
CA ASP A 133 -6.40 -13.91 -1.85
C ASP A 133 -6.44 -15.15 -2.77
N THR A 134 -5.30 -15.76 -3.01
CA THR A 134 -5.17 -17.02 -3.76
C THR A 134 -5.68 -18.22 -2.96
N PRO A 135 -6.12 -19.31 -3.60
CA PRO A 135 -6.32 -19.46 -5.05
C PRO A 135 -7.63 -18.82 -5.52
N TYR A 136 -7.60 -18.14 -6.66
CA TYR A 136 -8.79 -17.71 -7.36
C TYR A 136 -9.34 -18.84 -8.22
N TYR A 137 -10.62 -19.16 -8.09
CA TYR A 137 -11.30 -20.15 -8.92
C TYR A 137 -12.80 -19.88 -8.98
N LEU A 138 -13.47 -20.46 -9.97
CA LEU A 138 -14.90 -20.33 -10.14
C LEU A 138 -15.66 -21.44 -9.38
N THR A 139 -16.85 -21.12 -8.89
CA THR A 139 -17.78 -22.07 -8.27
C THR A 139 -18.82 -22.62 -9.26
N SER A 140 -18.90 -22.04 -10.47
CA SER A 140 -19.73 -22.54 -11.59
C SER A 140 -18.96 -22.44 -12.90
N ASP A 141 -19.21 -23.37 -13.84
CA ASP A 141 -18.60 -23.34 -15.17
C ASP A 141 -18.93 -22.04 -15.91
N PHE A 142 -17.94 -21.46 -16.56
CA PHE A 142 -18.14 -20.38 -17.51
C PHE A 142 -17.76 -20.81 -18.93
N ARG A 143 -18.72 -20.75 -19.85
CA ARG A 143 -18.55 -21.13 -21.23
C ARG A 143 -18.64 -19.91 -22.16
N ASP A 144 -17.69 -19.81 -23.07
CA ASP A 144 -17.76 -18.92 -24.24
C ASP A 144 -17.37 -19.72 -25.48
N LYS A 145 -18.36 -19.94 -26.35
CA LYS A 145 -18.24 -20.85 -27.52
C LYS A 145 -17.79 -22.24 -27.10
N GLU A 146 -16.67 -22.70 -27.59
CA GLU A 146 -16.10 -24.04 -27.33
C GLU A 146 -15.21 -24.07 -26.08
N ARG A 147 -14.86 -22.91 -25.52
CA ARG A 147 -13.96 -22.79 -24.36
C ARG A 147 -14.76 -22.75 -23.06
N VAL A 148 -14.28 -23.50 -22.09
CA VAL A 148 -14.94 -23.61 -20.77
C VAL A 148 -13.91 -23.45 -19.67
N VAL A 149 -14.07 -22.41 -18.87
CA VAL A 149 -13.39 -22.30 -17.55
C VAL A 149 -14.23 -23.06 -16.55
N ARG A 150 -13.70 -24.16 -16.02
CA ARG A 150 -14.44 -25.11 -15.19
C ARG A 150 -14.55 -24.67 -13.74
N ALA A 151 -15.67 -24.99 -13.14
CA ALA A 151 -15.87 -24.82 -11.71
C ALA A 151 -14.86 -25.66 -10.91
N ASN A 152 -14.40 -25.11 -9.80
CA ASN A 152 -13.49 -25.75 -8.83
C ASN A 152 -12.15 -26.21 -9.41
N HIS A 153 -11.78 -25.75 -10.62
CA HIS A 153 -10.45 -25.93 -11.17
C HIS A 153 -9.57 -24.76 -10.77
N ILE A 154 -8.38 -25.08 -10.29
CA ILE A 154 -7.36 -24.09 -9.95
C ILE A 154 -6.40 -24.01 -11.12
N TYR A 155 -6.43 -22.89 -11.83
CA TYR A 155 -5.51 -22.58 -12.92
C TYR A 155 -4.38 -21.72 -12.38
N THR A 156 -3.18 -21.93 -12.86
CA THR A 156 -1.97 -21.23 -12.42
C THR A 156 -0.97 -21.06 -13.56
N ARG A 157 -0.09 -20.10 -13.43
CA ARG A 157 1.07 -19.96 -14.31
C ARG A 157 2.31 -20.45 -13.59
N VAL A 158 3.06 -21.32 -14.22
CA VAL A 158 4.35 -21.83 -13.74
C VAL A 158 5.37 -21.57 -14.83
N SER A 159 6.41 -20.80 -14.52
CA SER A 159 7.34 -20.24 -15.51
C SER A 159 6.57 -19.42 -16.55
N ASP A 160 6.61 -19.79 -17.82
CA ASP A 160 5.94 -19.16 -18.96
C ASP A 160 4.67 -19.90 -19.42
N VAL A 161 4.25 -20.94 -18.69
CA VAL A 161 3.16 -21.83 -19.13
C VAL A 161 1.96 -21.73 -18.20
N ASN A 162 0.79 -21.50 -18.79
CA ASN A 162 -0.49 -21.60 -18.11
C ASN A 162 -0.97 -23.04 -18.00
N THR A 163 -1.61 -23.41 -16.88
CA THR A 163 -2.35 -24.70 -16.77
C THR A 163 -3.34 -24.82 -17.91
N ASP A 164 -3.41 -25.98 -18.57
CA ASP A 164 -4.38 -26.22 -19.64
C ASP A 164 -5.82 -25.97 -19.16
N ILE A 165 -6.68 -25.40 -20.00
CA ILE A 165 -8.04 -24.99 -19.63
C ILE A 165 -8.95 -26.16 -19.21
N ASP A 166 -8.60 -27.39 -19.58
CA ASP A 166 -9.31 -28.63 -19.24
C ASP A 166 -8.71 -29.38 -18.05
N LYS A 167 -7.64 -28.84 -17.45
CA LYS A 167 -6.93 -29.40 -16.31
C LYS A 167 -6.98 -28.48 -15.10
N SER A 168 -6.55 -28.99 -13.97
CA SER A 168 -6.29 -28.20 -12.76
C SER A 168 -4.81 -28.29 -12.42
N ALA A 169 -4.30 -27.31 -11.69
CA ALA A 169 -2.92 -27.25 -11.24
C ALA A 169 -2.55 -28.48 -10.39
N ASP A 170 -1.27 -28.83 -10.40
CA ASP A 170 -0.73 -29.92 -9.61
C ASP A 170 -0.88 -29.65 -8.11
N LYS A 171 -1.02 -30.73 -7.32
CA LYS A 171 -1.29 -30.65 -5.88
C LYS A 171 -0.28 -29.74 -5.14
N HIS A 172 1.01 -29.86 -5.41
CA HIS A 172 2.04 -29.08 -4.73
C HIS A 172 1.94 -27.56 -5.02
N ILE A 173 1.45 -27.19 -6.22
CA ILE A 173 1.20 -25.81 -6.60
C ILE A 173 -0.02 -25.27 -5.85
N VAL A 174 -1.10 -26.08 -5.77
CA VAL A 174 -2.30 -25.71 -4.99
C VAL A 174 -1.95 -25.53 -3.52
N GLU A 175 -1.12 -26.40 -2.94
CA GLU A 175 -0.61 -26.25 -1.58
C GLU A 175 0.19 -24.94 -1.40
N ALA A 176 1.02 -24.59 -2.38
CA ALA A 176 1.79 -23.33 -2.35
C ALA A 176 0.87 -22.10 -2.40
N LEU A 177 -0.21 -22.13 -3.18
CA LEU A 177 -1.21 -21.06 -3.22
C LEU A 177 -1.93 -20.89 -1.86
N TRP A 178 -2.29 -21.99 -1.20
CA TRP A 178 -2.87 -21.93 0.13
C TRP A 178 -1.86 -21.47 1.20
N LYS A 179 -0.60 -21.89 1.10
CA LYS A 179 0.47 -21.34 1.97
C LYS A 179 0.63 -19.83 1.80
N LYS A 180 0.57 -19.36 0.54
CA LYS A 180 0.56 -17.93 0.25
C LYS A 180 -0.65 -17.24 0.87
N HIS A 181 -1.84 -17.83 0.72
CA HIS A 181 -3.08 -17.29 1.29
C HIS A 181 -3.01 -17.09 2.81
N PHE A 182 -2.44 -18.05 3.51
CA PHE A 182 -2.29 -18.01 4.97
C PHE A 182 -1.00 -17.33 5.43
N GLY A 183 -0.18 -16.81 4.51
CA GLY A 183 1.09 -16.18 4.84
C GLY A 183 2.14 -17.15 5.42
N LEU A 184 1.97 -18.46 5.21
CA LEU A 184 2.87 -19.48 5.76
C LEU A 184 4.24 -19.53 5.08
N ASN A 185 4.38 -18.93 3.92
CA ASN A 185 5.63 -18.75 3.17
C ASN A 185 6.35 -17.45 3.49
N LEU A 186 5.76 -16.59 4.30
CA LEU A 186 6.36 -15.33 4.72
C LEU A 186 7.31 -15.53 5.90
N ASN A 187 8.34 -14.68 5.96
CA ASN A 187 9.14 -14.58 7.16
C ASN A 187 8.30 -14.03 8.34
N PRO A 188 8.74 -14.18 9.59
CA PRO A 188 7.97 -13.76 10.75
C PRO A 188 7.61 -12.26 10.75
N PHE A 189 8.47 -11.40 10.22
CA PHE A 189 8.21 -9.96 10.17
C PHE A 189 7.05 -9.61 9.22
N ASP A 190 7.02 -10.21 8.03
CA ASP A 190 5.93 -9.98 7.07
C ASP A 190 4.62 -10.64 7.55
N ARG A 191 4.69 -11.79 8.23
CA ARG A 191 3.52 -12.39 8.90
C ARG A 191 2.96 -11.47 9.98
N LEU A 192 3.81 -10.83 10.77
CA LEU A 192 3.38 -9.87 11.78
C LEU A 192 2.54 -8.75 11.16
N LYS A 193 2.96 -8.17 10.03
CA LYS A 193 2.19 -7.14 9.32
C LYS A 193 0.78 -7.61 8.95
N LEU A 194 0.65 -8.84 8.46
CA LEU A 194 -0.65 -9.43 8.15
C LEU A 194 -1.52 -9.65 9.39
N LEU A 195 -0.93 -10.14 10.48
CA LEU A 195 -1.67 -10.40 11.72
C LEU A 195 -2.16 -9.10 12.37
N LEU A 196 -1.42 -8.02 12.27
CA LEU A 196 -1.81 -6.69 12.77
C LEU A 196 -3.02 -6.10 12.03
N ALA A 197 -3.27 -6.52 10.79
CA ALA A 197 -4.42 -6.05 10.01
C ALA A 197 -5.79 -6.47 10.60
N ASP A 198 -5.83 -7.55 11.37
CA ASP A 198 -7.05 -8.00 12.05
C ASP A 198 -6.88 -7.89 13.58
N LYS A 199 -7.21 -6.72 14.10
CA LYS A 199 -7.13 -6.41 15.52
C LYS A 199 -8.00 -7.32 16.39
N SER A 200 -9.11 -7.87 15.85
CA SER A 200 -10.02 -8.75 16.58
C SER A 200 -9.39 -10.09 17.00
N ASN A 201 -8.31 -10.49 16.34
CA ASN A 201 -7.54 -11.69 16.66
C ASN A 201 -6.48 -11.49 17.74
N TRP A 202 -6.37 -10.28 18.28
CA TRP A 202 -5.45 -9.99 19.38
C TRP A 202 -6.20 -9.88 20.70
N GLU A 203 -5.60 -10.40 21.75
CA GLU A 203 -6.15 -10.42 23.10
C GLU A 203 -5.09 -9.93 24.08
N THR A 204 -5.54 -9.17 25.09
CA THR A 204 -4.67 -8.64 26.13
C THR A 204 -4.62 -9.62 27.28
N SER A 205 -3.42 -9.94 27.76
CA SER A 205 -3.18 -10.73 28.98
C SER A 205 -2.15 -9.99 29.82
N GLU A 206 -2.53 -9.59 31.03
CA GLU A 206 -1.71 -8.88 32.00
C GLU A 206 -0.84 -7.77 31.39
N ASP A 207 0.38 -8.08 30.94
CA ASP A 207 1.35 -7.09 30.45
C ASP A 207 1.63 -7.20 28.94
N GLN A 208 0.91 -8.05 28.20
CA GLN A 208 1.16 -8.24 26.76
C GLN A 208 -0.10 -8.56 25.97
N HIS A 209 -0.07 -8.21 24.69
CA HIS A 209 -1.06 -8.65 23.71
C HIS A 209 -0.51 -9.87 22.97
N TYR A 210 -1.33 -10.89 22.75
CA TYR A 210 -0.97 -12.05 21.93
C TYR A 210 -2.00 -12.28 20.83
N ASN A 211 -1.54 -12.84 19.71
CA ASN A 211 -2.46 -13.21 18.63
C ASN A 211 -3.10 -14.58 18.93
N LYS A 212 -4.44 -14.66 18.95
CA LYS A 212 -5.19 -15.90 19.28
C LYS A 212 -4.96 -17.05 18.32
N ILE A 213 -4.69 -16.74 17.05
CA ILE A 213 -4.48 -17.75 15.99
C ILE A 213 -3.01 -18.18 15.94
N CYS A 214 -2.10 -17.23 16.17
CA CYS A 214 -0.65 -17.42 16.13
C CYS A 214 -0.03 -16.88 17.42
N PRO A 215 -0.19 -17.60 18.57
CA PRO A 215 0.20 -17.11 19.91
C PRO A 215 1.71 -16.91 20.06
N GLU A 216 2.51 -17.40 19.13
CA GLU A 216 3.94 -17.11 19.03
C GLU A 216 4.25 -15.63 18.73
N PHE A 217 3.26 -14.85 18.28
CA PHE A 217 3.37 -13.40 18.09
C PHE A 217 2.78 -12.65 19.27
N THR A 218 3.58 -11.82 19.89
CA THR A 218 3.19 -11.00 21.04
C THR A 218 3.61 -9.56 20.86
N LEU A 219 2.83 -8.65 21.47
CA LEU A 219 3.15 -7.23 21.54
C LEU A 219 3.24 -6.85 23.01
N CYS A 220 4.26 -6.09 23.38
CA CYS A 220 4.46 -5.54 24.70
C CYS A 220 4.59 -4.02 24.58
N LEU A 221 3.85 -3.28 25.42
CA LEU A 221 3.96 -1.84 25.58
C LEU A 221 4.59 -1.62 26.96
N GLU A 222 5.75 -1.01 26.98
CA GLU A 222 6.47 -0.68 28.22
C GLU A 222 6.48 0.84 28.36
N ASP A 223 6.08 1.35 29.53
CA ASP A 223 6.20 2.77 29.82
C ASP A 223 7.67 3.13 30.01
N ASP A 224 8.07 4.30 29.55
CA ASP A 224 9.39 4.85 29.86
C ASP A 224 9.31 5.49 31.24
N ASP A 225 9.91 4.83 32.24
CA ASP A 225 9.96 5.30 33.64
C ASP A 225 10.76 6.59 33.84
N ASP A 226 11.45 7.06 32.80
CA ASP A 226 12.08 8.37 32.80
C ASP A 226 10.98 9.44 32.74
N ASN A 227 10.54 9.87 33.94
CA ASN A 227 9.60 10.96 34.17
C ASN A 227 10.09 12.33 33.65
N GLY A 228 10.95 12.35 32.64
CA GLY A 228 11.28 13.53 31.88
C GLY A 228 10.05 13.97 31.11
N LEU A 229 9.46 15.06 31.50
CA LEU A 229 8.58 15.84 30.67
C LEU A 229 9.34 16.17 29.38
N TYR A 230 9.11 15.36 28.34
CA TYR A 230 9.58 15.68 26.98
C TYR A 230 8.54 16.58 26.32
N PRO A 231 8.60 17.92 26.49
CA PRO A 231 7.57 18.84 25.98
C PRO A 231 7.64 19.00 24.46
N GLU A 232 8.51 18.26 23.78
CA GLU A 232 8.94 18.56 22.44
C GLU A 232 8.14 17.86 21.33
N PHE A 233 7.28 16.88 21.66
CA PHE A 233 6.48 16.19 20.65
C PHE A 233 5.05 16.74 20.59
N TYR A 234 4.86 17.91 19.97
CA TYR A 234 3.53 18.41 19.66
C TYR A 234 3.19 18.05 18.21
N ALA A 235 2.48 16.95 18.04
CA ALA A 235 2.03 16.51 16.72
C ALA A 235 0.79 17.28 16.25
N TYR A 236 0.01 17.84 17.19
CA TYR A 236 -1.17 18.65 16.92
C TYR A 236 -1.46 19.58 18.11
N ASN A 237 -2.41 20.52 17.93
CA ASN A 237 -2.83 21.40 19.01
C ASN A 237 -3.69 20.62 20.04
N MET A 238 -3.05 20.05 21.03
CA MET A 238 -3.68 19.22 22.04
C MET A 238 -4.45 20.04 23.07
N THR A 239 -5.52 19.45 23.64
CA THR A 239 -6.22 20.03 24.79
C THR A 239 -5.47 19.80 26.11
N ASN A 240 -4.64 18.76 26.15
CA ASN A 240 -3.71 18.48 27.26
C ASN A 240 -2.29 18.31 26.69
N SER A 241 -1.38 19.15 27.13
CA SER A 241 0.02 19.16 26.68
C SER A 241 0.88 18.03 27.27
N ASN A 242 0.35 17.22 28.19
CA ASN A 242 1.09 16.11 28.76
C ASN A 242 1.31 15.02 27.71
N VAL A 243 2.57 14.69 27.52
CA VAL A 243 3.05 13.65 26.60
C VAL A 243 3.82 12.62 27.38
N HIS A 244 3.49 11.36 27.21
CA HIS A 244 4.19 10.24 27.81
C HIS A 244 4.82 9.40 26.74
N TYR A 245 6.05 8.95 26.97
CA TYR A 245 6.76 8.06 26.06
C TYR A 245 6.77 6.64 26.62
N GLY A 246 6.86 5.69 25.72
CA GLY A 246 7.01 4.28 26.01
C GLY A 246 7.72 3.56 24.87
N MET A 247 7.80 2.25 24.96
CA MET A 247 8.37 1.39 23.93
C MET A 247 7.38 0.30 23.55
N LEU A 248 7.17 0.14 22.24
CA LEU A 248 6.48 -1.00 21.67
C LEU A 248 7.51 -2.05 21.24
N TYR A 249 7.31 -3.28 21.67
CA TYR A 249 8.04 -4.45 21.20
C TYR A 249 7.09 -5.44 20.56
N ALA A 250 7.38 -5.80 19.31
CA ALA A 250 6.70 -6.91 18.65
C ALA A 250 7.64 -8.10 18.55
N LYS A 251 7.21 -9.24 19.09
CA LYS A 251 8.06 -10.42 19.26
C LYS A 251 7.47 -11.63 18.53
N TYR A 252 8.36 -12.47 18.03
CA TYR A 252 8.07 -13.82 17.56
C TYR A 252 8.79 -14.79 18.49
N TYR A 253 8.04 -15.51 19.33
CA TYR A 253 8.58 -16.15 20.52
C TYR A 253 9.39 -15.14 21.36
N ASN A 254 10.65 -15.42 21.63
CA ASN A 254 11.55 -14.55 22.39
C ASN A 254 12.36 -13.56 21.52
N THR A 255 12.17 -13.58 20.19
CA THR A 255 12.92 -12.72 19.26
C THR A 255 12.14 -11.45 18.99
N THR A 256 12.71 -10.30 19.31
CA THR A 256 12.14 -9.01 18.91
C THR A 256 12.28 -8.82 17.41
N LEU A 257 11.14 -8.75 16.72
CA LEU A 257 11.07 -8.48 15.28
C LEU A 257 11.09 -6.98 14.98
N TYR A 258 10.47 -6.20 15.87
CA TYR A 258 10.35 -4.76 15.73
C TYR A 258 10.25 -4.11 17.10
N SER A 259 10.90 -2.97 17.26
CA SER A 259 10.73 -2.10 18.42
C SER A 259 10.69 -0.65 17.97
N ARG A 260 9.83 0.13 18.59
CA ARG A 260 9.67 1.56 18.30
C ARG A 260 9.20 2.29 19.53
N GLN A 261 9.72 3.49 19.72
CA GLN A 261 9.20 4.40 20.72
C GLN A 261 7.74 4.72 20.42
N THR A 262 6.91 4.69 21.47
CA THR A 262 5.53 5.15 21.43
C THR A 262 5.41 6.51 22.10
N VAL A 263 4.34 7.20 21.76
CA VAL A 263 3.94 8.45 22.38
C VAL A 263 2.46 8.41 22.69
N THR A 264 2.12 8.76 23.93
CA THR A 264 0.75 8.94 24.40
C THR A 264 0.47 10.44 24.48
N LEU A 265 -0.51 10.89 23.75
CA LEU A 265 -0.84 12.29 23.52
C LEU A 265 -2.17 12.66 24.16
N ASP A 266 -2.36 13.96 24.40
CA ASP A 266 -3.61 14.59 24.85
C ASP A 266 -4.18 13.94 26.11
N GLY A 267 -3.29 13.67 27.11
CA GLY A 267 -3.69 13.10 28.39
C GLY A 267 -4.21 11.68 28.32
N GLY A 268 -3.69 10.87 27.40
CA GLY A 268 -4.04 9.45 27.25
C GLY A 268 -5.10 9.17 26.19
N ARG A 269 -5.61 10.18 25.47
CA ARG A 269 -6.64 9.98 24.45
C ARG A 269 -6.15 9.27 23.19
N TYR A 270 -4.86 9.43 22.89
CA TYR A 270 -4.30 8.85 21.68
C TYR A 270 -2.87 8.34 21.90
N ILE A 271 -2.69 7.06 21.61
CA ILE A 271 -1.38 6.41 21.62
C ILE A 271 -0.98 6.02 20.20
N THR A 272 0.27 6.26 19.85
CA THR A 272 0.84 5.87 18.54
C THR A 272 2.33 5.59 18.67
N VAL A 273 2.90 4.90 17.69
CA VAL A 273 4.35 4.89 17.52
C VAL A 273 4.82 6.26 17.04
N VAL A 274 6.00 6.67 17.47
CA VAL A 274 6.60 7.94 17.03
C VAL A 274 6.77 7.91 15.51
N PRO A 275 6.23 8.88 14.76
CA PRO A 275 6.38 8.96 13.31
C PRO A 275 7.84 9.05 12.87
N ASN A 276 8.10 8.78 11.61
CA ASN A 276 9.35 9.17 10.98
C ASN A 276 9.45 10.69 10.92
N TRP A 277 10.64 11.20 10.82
CA TRP A 277 10.88 12.62 10.62
C TRP A 277 11.93 12.84 9.55
N ASP A 278 11.83 13.95 8.85
CA ASP A 278 12.80 14.49 7.93
C ASP A 278 12.77 16.00 8.02
N PHE A 279 13.58 16.68 7.24
CA PHE A 279 13.74 18.14 7.31
C PHE A 279 13.70 18.78 5.92
N ILE A 280 13.25 20.04 5.89
CA ILE A 280 13.30 20.92 4.73
C ILE A 280 14.48 21.88 4.96
N PRO A 281 15.56 21.81 4.17
CA PRO A 281 16.68 22.72 4.29
C PRO A 281 16.37 24.07 3.63
N TYR A 282 16.83 25.16 4.23
CA TYR A 282 16.69 26.51 3.72
C TYR A 282 17.99 27.06 3.11
N ASP A 283 19.09 26.35 3.25
CA ASP A 283 20.39 26.71 2.70
C ASP A 283 21.17 25.49 2.22
N GLU A 284 22.10 25.69 1.29
CA GLU A 284 22.92 24.61 0.69
C GLU A 284 23.74 23.81 1.70
N HIS A 285 23.99 24.35 2.89
CA HIS A 285 24.78 23.71 3.93
C HIS A 285 23.93 23.10 5.04
N HIS A 286 22.61 23.13 4.91
CA HIS A 286 21.64 22.60 5.87
C HIS A 286 21.81 23.14 7.31
N HIS A 287 22.31 24.39 7.45
CA HIS A 287 22.44 25.03 8.76
C HIS A 287 21.09 25.50 9.30
N ASN A 288 20.19 25.89 8.39
CA ASN A 288 18.83 26.28 8.71
C ASN A 288 17.86 25.27 8.10
N PHE A 289 17.03 24.66 8.93
CA PHE A 289 16.03 23.69 8.50
C PHE A 289 14.85 23.67 9.46
N ASP A 290 13.71 23.25 8.94
CA ASP A 290 12.53 22.90 9.73
C ASP A 290 12.26 21.41 9.60
N GLY A 291 11.97 20.73 10.71
CA GLY A 291 11.64 19.31 10.76
C GLY A 291 10.15 19.07 10.57
N PHE A 292 9.81 18.02 9.85
CA PHE A 292 8.45 17.54 9.70
C PHE A 292 8.33 16.05 9.99
N LYS A 293 7.10 15.59 10.22
CA LYS A 293 6.83 14.19 10.62
C LYS A 293 5.96 13.50 9.58
N TYR A 294 6.23 12.21 9.37
CA TYR A 294 5.51 11.45 8.35
C TYR A 294 5.44 9.96 8.65
N PHE A 295 4.54 9.27 7.94
CA PHE A 295 4.52 7.82 7.79
C PHE A 295 4.64 7.45 6.31
N ILE A 296 5.13 6.24 6.07
CA ILE A 296 5.03 5.58 4.77
C ILE A 296 3.91 4.55 4.85
N LYS A 297 3.01 4.58 3.89
CA LYS A 297 1.91 3.63 3.78
C LYS A 297 2.46 2.21 3.65
N ASP A 298 1.80 1.25 4.29
CA ASP A 298 2.20 -0.16 4.34
C ASP A 298 3.56 -0.43 5.06
N ASP A 299 4.23 0.61 5.60
CA ASP A 299 5.33 0.40 6.52
C ASP A 299 4.81 -0.05 7.90
N ILE A 300 5.64 -0.81 8.62
CA ILE A 300 5.26 -1.39 9.92
C ILE A 300 4.90 -0.30 10.94
N SER A 301 5.55 0.86 10.90
CA SER A 301 5.23 2.00 11.78
C SER A 301 3.83 2.54 11.53
N TYR A 302 3.41 2.68 10.27
CA TYR A 302 2.05 3.09 9.94
C TYR A 302 1.02 2.02 10.31
N ILE A 303 1.34 0.74 10.10
CA ILE A 303 0.47 -0.37 10.52
C ILE A 303 0.25 -0.34 12.04
N PHE A 304 1.30 -0.10 12.83
CA PHE A 304 1.16 0.07 14.28
C PHE A 304 0.39 1.33 14.68
N ASN A 305 0.57 2.45 13.95
CA ASN A 305 -0.26 3.64 14.16
C ASN A 305 -1.75 3.32 14.02
N GLN A 306 -2.14 2.52 13.01
CA GLN A 306 -3.52 2.09 12.82
C GLN A 306 -3.96 1.04 13.87
N TYR A 307 -3.08 0.12 14.23
CA TYR A 307 -3.36 -0.93 15.21
C TYR A 307 -3.62 -0.35 16.61
N LEU A 308 -2.83 0.64 17.05
CA LEU A 308 -2.94 1.25 18.37
C LEU A 308 -4.16 2.17 18.50
N LEU A 309 -4.77 2.60 17.41
CA LEU A 309 -5.96 3.45 17.44
C LEU A 309 -7.11 2.72 18.11
N GLU A 310 -7.64 3.30 19.19
CA GLU A 310 -8.80 2.79 19.89
C GLU A 310 -10.11 3.15 19.18
N ASP A 311 -11.10 2.28 19.27
CA ASP A 311 -12.45 2.48 18.70
C ASP A 311 -13.34 3.27 19.68
N ASN A 312 -12.96 4.52 19.93
CA ASN A 312 -13.75 5.46 20.74
C ASN A 312 -13.67 6.88 20.16
N GLY A 313 -14.69 7.70 20.44
CA GLY A 313 -14.81 9.02 19.82
C GLY A 313 -13.71 10.01 20.19
N ASP A 314 -13.10 9.90 21.38
CA ASP A 314 -12.02 10.76 21.82
C ASP A 314 -10.72 10.43 21.08
N ALA A 315 -10.42 9.13 20.93
CA ALA A 315 -9.27 8.67 20.17
C ALA A 315 -9.42 9.00 18.67
N GLU A 316 -10.62 8.85 18.10
CA GLU A 316 -10.89 9.20 16.71
C GLU A 316 -10.70 10.69 16.45
N TYR A 317 -11.16 11.55 17.37
CA TYR A 317 -10.93 12.99 17.27
C TYR A 317 -9.45 13.35 17.36
N ALA A 318 -8.74 12.79 18.34
CA ALA A 318 -7.31 13.03 18.51
C ALA A 318 -6.51 12.53 17.31
N TYR A 319 -6.84 11.36 16.76
CA TYR A 319 -6.25 10.82 15.53
C TYR A 319 -6.48 11.74 14.32
N LYS A 320 -7.66 12.31 14.18
CA LYS A 320 -7.95 13.28 13.12
C LYS A 320 -7.07 14.52 13.25
N CYS A 321 -6.98 15.10 14.44
CA CYS A 321 -6.12 16.26 14.70
C CYS A 321 -4.63 15.93 14.47
N PHE A 322 -4.18 14.75 14.88
CA PHE A 322 -2.83 14.26 14.62
C PHE A 322 -2.52 14.22 13.12
N ASN A 323 -3.45 13.70 12.33
CA ASN A 323 -3.28 13.60 10.88
C ASN A 323 -3.35 14.95 10.14
N GLU A 324 -3.74 16.04 10.78
CA GLU A 324 -3.65 17.37 10.17
C GLU A 324 -2.21 17.85 9.97
N VAL A 325 -1.26 17.31 10.75
CA VAL A 325 0.14 17.76 10.77
C VAL A 325 1.14 16.65 10.40
N ILE A 326 0.67 15.42 10.19
CA ILE A 326 1.50 14.28 9.81
C ILE A 326 1.24 13.95 8.33
N LEU A 327 2.29 13.84 7.53
CA LEU A 327 2.19 13.44 6.15
C LEU A 327 2.12 11.92 6.03
N LEU A 328 1.43 11.44 5.01
CA LEU A 328 1.35 10.02 4.68
C LEU A 328 1.74 9.85 3.20
N PHE A 329 2.94 9.35 2.98
CA PHE A 329 3.46 9.05 1.64
C PHE A 329 3.18 7.60 1.25
N ASN A 330 3.04 7.35 -0.06
CA ASN A 330 2.87 5.99 -0.57
C ASN A 330 4.21 5.22 -0.59
N SER A 331 5.34 5.94 -0.70
CA SER A 331 6.67 5.36 -0.71
C SER A 331 7.74 6.35 -0.24
N ILE A 332 8.90 5.82 0.11
CA ILE A 332 10.08 6.65 0.43
C ILE A 332 10.57 7.48 -0.78
N ASN A 333 10.33 6.99 -2.01
CA ASN A 333 10.68 7.74 -3.21
C ASN A 333 9.75 8.95 -3.41
N GLU A 334 8.46 8.78 -3.12
CA GLU A 334 7.49 9.88 -3.17
C GLU A 334 7.83 10.95 -2.14
N GLU A 335 8.20 10.54 -0.92
CA GLU A 335 8.67 11.47 0.12
C GLU A 335 9.86 12.29 -0.39
N LYS A 336 10.91 11.66 -0.92
CA LYS A 336 12.08 12.35 -1.46
C LYS A 336 11.77 13.30 -2.62
N CYS A 337 10.86 12.88 -3.52
CA CYS A 337 10.40 13.74 -4.62
C CYS A 337 9.64 14.95 -4.10
N PHE A 338 8.81 14.78 -3.08
CA PHE A 338 8.07 15.86 -2.46
C PHE A 338 8.99 16.83 -1.70
N VAL A 339 9.94 16.32 -0.91
CA VAL A 339 10.94 17.17 -0.22
C VAL A 339 11.69 18.03 -1.24
N LYS A 340 12.18 17.43 -2.32
CA LYS A 340 12.84 18.18 -3.38
C LYS A 340 11.93 19.22 -4.03
N TYR A 341 10.66 18.88 -4.27
CA TYR A 341 9.68 19.85 -4.78
C TYR A 341 9.54 21.06 -3.83
N ILE A 342 9.52 20.83 -2.52
CA ILE A 342 9.45 21.91 -1.52
C ILE A 342 10.74 22.74 -1.51
N GLU A 343 11.92 22.10 -1.60
CA GLU A 343 13.21 22.81 -1.70
C GLU A 343 13.24 23.78 -2.90
N ASP A 344 12.69 23.33 -4.03
CA ASP A 344 12.60 24.16 -5.24
C ASP A 344 11.50 25.25 -5.16
N ASN A 345 10.61 25.20 -4.14
CA ASN A 345 9.44 26.08 -3.99
C ASN A 345 9.30 26.65 -2.56
N LEU A 346 10.39 27.05 -1.90
CA LEU A 346 10.39 27.52 -0.52
C LEU A 346 9.49 28.76 -0.30
N GLU A 347 9.36 29.63 -1.30
CA GLU A 347 8.47 30.81 -1.21
C GLU A 347 6.98 30.37 -1.10
N LEU A 348 6.60 29.28 -1.77
CA LEU A 348 5.26 28.71 -1.63
C LEU A 348 5.05 28.20 -0.20
N LEU A 349 6.04 27.50 0.37
CA LEU A 349 5.95 26.97 1.72
C LEU A 349 5.79 28.09 2.75
N GLU A 350 6.62 29.13 2.70
CA GLU A 350 6.53 30.25 3.64
C GLU A 350 5.18 30.97 3.53
N ARG A 351 4.66 31.18 2.32
CA ARG A 351 3.33 31.74 2.11
C ARG A 351 2.23 30.89 2.76
N GLU A 352 2.26 29.57 2.60
CA GLU A 352 1.27 28.69 3.20
C GLU A 352 1.37 28.67 4.73
N ILE A 353 2.58 28.74 5.30
CA ILE A 353 2.80 28.87 6.75
C ILE A 353 2.19 30.19 7.29
N GLU A 354 2.35 31.31 6.55
CA GLU A 354 1.80 32.61 6.95
C GLU A 354 0.27 32.69 6.84
N LEU A 355 -0.34 31.92 5.96
CA LEU A 355 -1.80 31.83 5.79
C LEU A 355 -2.49 31.21 7.01
N ASP A 356 -1.80 30.38 7.79
CA ASP A 356 -2.34 29.82 9.01
C ASP A 356 -2.42 30.86 10.14
N LYS A 357 -3.63 31.40 10.33
CA LYS A 357 -3.95 32.39 11.41
C LYS A 357 -4.48 31.72 12.68
N HIS A 358 -4.40 30.40 12.80
CA HIS A 358 -4.89 29.69 13.98
C HIS A 358 -4.13 30.13 15.25
N LYS A 359 -4.88 30.34 16.34
CA LYS A 359 -4.29 30.63 17.65
C LYS A 359 -4.11 29.32 18.41
N TYR A 360 -2.85 28.91 18.58
CA TYR A 360 -2.48 27.73 19.34
C TYR A 360 -2.43 28.09 20.84
N THR A 361 -3.57 27.97 21.54
CA THR A 361 -3.75 28.47 22.91
C THR A 361 -3.35 27.50 24.00
N TYR A 362 -3.25 26.20 23.69
CA TYR A 362 -2.98 25.17 24.68
C TYR A 362 -1.52 24.71 24.75
N ILE A 363 -0.62 25.45 24.07
CA ILE A 363 0.81 25.18 24.13
C ILE A 363 1.39 26.03 25.25
N GLU A 364 1.69 25.39 26.37
CA GLU A 364 2.32 26.01 27.53
C GLU A 364 3.77 25.52 27.75
N PRO A 365 4.72 25.88 26.91
CA PRO A 365 6.11 25.58 27.22
C PRO A 365 6.62 26.52 28.30
N GLN A 366 7.52 26.01 29.14
CA GLN A 366 8.20 26.81 30.16
C GLN A 366 9.09 27.90 29.55
N ASN A 367 9.35 27.87 28.25
CA ASN A 367 10.21 28.79 27.53
C ASN A 367 9.51 29.37 26.29
N PRO A 368 9.40 30.70 26.16
CA PRO A 368 8.79 31.35 24.98
C PRO A 368 9.44 31.01 23.63
N ASN A 369 10.72 30.69 23.61
CA ASN A 369 11.39 30.28 22.37
C ASN A 369 10.98 28.86 21.95
N ALA A 370 10.82 27.95 22.90
CA ALA A 370 10.26 26.63 22.63
C ALA A 370 8.83 26.73 22.09
N GLN A 371 8.00 27.62 22.65
CA GLN A 371 6.65 27.88 22.14
C GLN A 371 6.64 28.31 20.68
N LYS A 372 7.51 29.23 20.30
CA LYS A 372 7.59 29.69 18.91
C LYS A 372 7.98 28.55 17.96
N LYS A 373 8.94 27.71 18.36
CA LYS A 373 9.39 26.56 17.59
C LYS A 373 8.23 25.58 17.38
N ILE A 374 7.52 25.21 18.44
CA ILE A 374 6.39 24.28 18.39
C ILE A 374 5.27 24.81 17.48
N VAL A 375 4.90 26.09 17.63
CA VAL A 375 3.91 26.72 16.77
C VAL A 375 4.34 26.70 15.31
N ARG A 376 5.63 26.95 15.02
CA ARG A 376 6.16 26.87 13.67
C ARG A 376 6.06 25.43 13.13
N GLU A 377 6.43 24.42 13.90
CA GLU A 377 6.34 23.01 13.48
C GLU A 377 4.89 22.58 13.17
N LEU A 378 3.91 23.03 13.97
CA LEU A 378 2.49 22.77 13.71
C LEU A 378 2.02 23.45 12.42
N LYS A 379 2.38 24.71 12.20
CA LYS A 379 2.04 25.42 10.98
C LYS A 379 2.71 24.82 9.76
N LEU A 380 3.98 24.43 9.89
CA LEU A 380 4.73 23.74 8.86
C LEU A 380 4.04 22.42 8.46
N GLY A 381 3.69 21.58 9.43
CA GLY A 381 3.02 20.30 9.14
C GLY A 381 1.72 20.49 8.37
N LYS A 382 0.90 21.50 8.76
CA LYS A 382 -0.34 21.83 8.04
C LYS A 382 -0.08 22.36 6.63
N ALA A 383 0.89 23.27 6.48
CA ALA A 383 1.27 23.84 5.19
C ALA A 383 1.78 22.75 4.24
N LEU A 384 2.71 21.90 4.70
CA LEU A 384 3.23 20.80 3.92
C LEU A 384 2.12 19.84 3.49
N LYS A 385 1.16 19.54 4.37
CA LYS A 385 0.03 18.67 4.03
C LYS A 385 -0.85 19.31 2.96
N SER A 386 -1.19 20.58 3.07
CA SER A 386 -1.95 21.33 2.06
C SER A 386 -1.26 21.31 0.70
N ILE A 387 0.05 21.57 0.69
CA ILE A 387 0.84 21.55 -0.54
C ILE A 387 0.93 20.13 -1.11
N TYR A 388 1.12 19.11 -0.26
CA TYR A 388 1.21 17.71 -0.69
C TYR A 388 -0.08 17.25 -1.38
N GLU A 389 -1.24 17.56 -0.81
CA GLU A 389 -2.53 17.23 -1.42
C GLU A 389 -2.71 17.87 -2.81
N GLN A 390 -2.22 19.09 -3.01
CA GLN A 390 -2.24 19.74 -4.32
C GLN A 390 -1.20 19.16 -5.28
N TRP A 391 0.00 18.85 -4.78
CA TRP A 391 1.10 18.29 -5.56
C TRP A 391 0.75 16.91 -6.11
N VAL A 392 0.15 16.02 -5.30
CA VAL A 392 -0.31 14.68 -5.74
C VAL A 392 -1.31 14.82 -6.90
N VAL A 393 -2.29 15.72 -6.79
CA VAL A 393 -3.26 15.96 -7.88
C VAL A 393 -2.58 16.46 -9.15
N GLN A 394 -1.56 17.32 -9.04
CA GLN A 394 -0.80 17.82 -10.19
C GLN A 394 0.03 16.71 -10.84
N VAL A 395 0.70 15.87 -10.05
CA VAL A 395 1.49 14.73 -10.55
C VAL A 395 0.57 13.75 -11.27
N ASP A 396 -0.57 13.40 -10.68
CA ASP A 396 -1.56 12.54 -11.31
C ASP A 396 -2.11 13.11 -12.64
N LEU A 397 -2.27 14.44 -12.73
CA LEU A 397 -2.71 15.11 -13.96
C LEU A 397 -1.61 15.22 -15.02
N MET A 398 -0.33 15.21 -14.66
CA MET A 398 0.78 15.21 -15.60
C MET A 398 1.11 13.80 -16.14
N GLU A 399 0.60 12.76 -15.49
CA GLU A 399 0.72 11.36 -15.93
C GLU A 399 -0.39 10.95 -16.93
N TYR A 400 -1.34 11.84 -17.24
CA TYR A 400 -2.36 11.69 -18.28
C TYR A 400 -2.02 12.54 -19.51
#